data_978d0f1d52d0b5f0ad5971c48a1a152c
#
_entry.id   978d0f1d52d0b5f0ad5971c48a1a152c
#
_cell.length_a   1.000
_cell.length_b   1.000
_cell.length_c   1.000
_cell.angle_alpha   90.00
_cell.angle_beta   90.00
_cell.angle_gamma   90.00
#
_symmetry.space_group_name_H-M   'P 1'
#
loop_
_entity.id
_entity.type
_entity.pdbx_description
1 polymer ?
#
loop_
_entity_poly.entity_id
_entity_poly.type
_entity_poly.pdbx_seq_one_letter_code
_entity_poly.pdbx_strand_id
1 'polypeptide(L)'
;YDNFKKKIFFIQNIFKDQRISNYKLEYQKIKNNLNDFIHFGNINLPSNFHKVHKKIKIKSNISKSKFKNIVLEGKKYIKKGDIFQVVLSQRFQASIDKPPLEIYNTLRVLNPSPFMFYFNYKDFQILGSSPEILVRLLNDKITIRPIAGTRPRGKNKLQDKKLISELLKDP
;
A
#
# COMPACT_ATOMS: atom_id res chain seq x y z
N TYR A 1 -10.65 -9.26 1.23
CA TYR A 1 -10.80 -10.45 0.39
C TYR A 1 -9.64 -11.41 0.61
N ASP A 2 -9.97 -12.65 0.90
CA ASP A 2 -8.97 -13.73 1.03
C ASP A 2 -8.78 -14.41 -0.33
N ASN A 3 -7.62 -14.19 -0.95
CA ASN A 3 -7.30 -14.73 -2.27
C ASN A 3 -7.17 -16.26 -2.29
N PHE A 4 -6.79 -16.89 -1.17
CA PHE A 4 -6.68 -18.34 -1.06
C PHE A 4 -8.04 -18.99 -0.91
N LYS A 5 -8.86 -18.47 0.00
CA LYS A 5 -10.20 -19.01 0.29
C LYS A 5 -11.27 -18.48 -0.66
N LYS A 6 -10.95 -17.51 -1.53
CA LYS A 6 -11.91 -16.83 -2.42
C LYS A 6 -13.14 -16.28 -1.66
N LYS A 7 -12.92 -15.76 -0.45
CA LYS A 7 -13.96 -15.25 0.44
C LYS A 7 -13.77 -13.77 0.72
N ILE A 8 -14.88 -13.06 0.82
CA ILE A 8 -14.93 -11.69 1.32
C ILE A 8 -15.34 -11.74 2.79
N PHE A 9 -14.59 -11.04 3.64
CA PHE A 9 -14.92 -10.86 5.04
C PHE A 9 -15.34 -9.43 5.26
N PHE A 10 -16.51 -9.25 5.84
CA PHE A 10 -16.97 -7.97 6.34
C PHE A 10 -16.81 -8.00 7.85
N ILE A 11 -16.10 -7.01 8.39
CA ILE A 11 -15.76 -6.95 9.82
C ILE A 11 -16.20 -5.59 10.32
N GLN A 12 -16.94 -5.59 11.40
CA GLN A 12 -17.28 -4.37 12.13
C GLN A 12 -16.95 -4.58 13.60
N ASN A 13 -16.19 -3.65 14.17
CA ASN A 13 -15.81 -3.67 15.58
C ASN A 13 -16.88 -3.00 16.43
N ILE A 14 -17.16 -3.59 17.59
CA ILE A 14 -17.95 -2.98 18.65
C ILE A 14 -17.01 -2.63 19.78
N PHE A 15 -16.89 -1.35 20.07
CA PHE A 15 -16.11 -0.90 21.22
C PHE A 15 -16.98 -0.94 22.49
N LYS A 16 -16.41 -1.47 23.57
CA LYS A 16 -17.08 -1.48 24.86
C LYS A 16 -17.11 -0.04 25.39
N ASP A 17 -18.21 0.65 25.17
CA ASP A 17 -18.48 1.97 25.75
C ASP A 17 -19.46 1.77 26.92
N GLN A 18 -19.24 2.45 28.05
CA GLN A 18 -20.14 2.45 29.19
C GLN A 18 -21.55 2.95 28.86
N ARG A 19 -21.71 3.66 27.72
CA ARG A 19 -22.98 4.16 27.21
C ARG A 19 -23.82 3.14 26.42
N ILE A 20 -23.25 1.99 26.07
CA ILE A 20 -23.99 0.95 25.36
C ILE A 20 -24.75 0.11 26.38
N SER A 21 -26.04 0.42 26.54
CA SER A 21 -26.94 -0.29 27.45
C SER A 21 -27.44 -1.64 26.92
N ASN A 22 -27.38 -1.86 25.60
CA ASN A 22 -27.92 -3.08 24.98
C ASN A 22 -27.07 -3.56 23.79
N TYR A 23 -26.07 -4.41 24.06
CA TYR A 23 -25.21 -5.01 23.05
C TYR A 23 -25.96 -5.88 22.04
N LYS A 24 -27.07 -6.49 22.42
CA LYS A 24 -27.88 -7.32 21.53
C LYS A 24 -28.51 -6.48 20.43
N LEU A 25 -28.99 -5.28 20.77
CA LEU A 25 -29.56 -4.34 19.81
C LEU A 25 -28.49 -3.81 18.85
N GLU A 26 -27.32 -3.45 19.35
CA GLU A 26 -26.19 -3.00 18.53
C GLU A 26 -25.70 -4.10 17.59
N TYR A 27 -25.63 -5.33 18.05
CA TYR A 27 -25.29 -6.49 17.22
C TYR A 27 -26.29 -6.67 16.07
N GLN A 28 -27.61 -6.52 16.33
CA GLN A 28 -28.63 -6.63 15.29
C GLN A 28 -28.53 -5.50 14.25
N LYS A 29 -28.25 -4.27 14.67
CA LYS A 29 -28.02 -3.14 13.76
C LYS A 29 -26.82 -3.42 12.84
N ILE A 30 -25.71 -3.89 13.41
CA ILE A 30 -24.50 -4.23 12.66
C ILE A 30 -24.77 -5.36 11.67
N LYS A 31 -25.48 -6.41 12.11
CA LYS A 31 -25.87 -7.53 11.25
C LYS A 31 -26.70 -7.06 10.06
N ASN A 32 -27.65 -6.16 10.29
CA ASN A 32 -28.46 -5.59 9.21
C ASN A 32 -27.60 -4.77 8.25
N ASN A 33 -26.76 -3.87 8.76
CA ASN A 33 -25.83 -3.08 7.94
C ASN A 33 -24.90 -3.98 7.09
N LEU A 34 -24.38 -5.07 7.66
CA LEU A 34 -23.52 -6.01 6.93
C LEU A 34 -24.30 -6.77 5.85
N ASN A 35 -25.55 -7.11 6.10
CA ASN A 35 -26.43 -7.73 5.10
C ASN A 35 -26.71 -6.79 3.93
N ASP A 36 -26.90 -5.50 4.19
CA ASP A 36 -27.08 -4.48 3.15
C ASP A 36 -25.83 -4.42 2.25
N PHE A 37 -24.62 -4.51 2.81
CA PHE A 37 -23.38 -4.59 2.02
C PHE A 37 -23.30 -5.84 1.13
N ILE A 38 -23.85 -6.96 1.56
CA ILE A 38 -23.88 -8.20 0.77
C ILE A 38 -24.79 -8.04 -0.45
N HIS A 39 -25.89 -7.30 -0.32
CA HIS A 39 -26.80 -7.01 -1.43
C HIS A 39 -26.27 -5.95 -2.41
N PHE A 40 -25.28 -5.12 -2.01
CA PHE A 40 -24.55 -4.22 -2.92
C PHE A 40 -23.56 -4.93 -3.86
N GLY A 41 -23.47 -6.26 -3.83
CA GLY A 41 -22.52 -7.07 -4.61
C GLY A 41 -22.63 -6.99 -6.14
N ASN A 42 -23.60 -6.24 -6.68
CA ASN A 42 -23.73 -5.90 -8.10
C ASN A 42 -23.13 -4.53 -8.43
N ILE A 43 -22.05 -4.11 -7.75
CA ILE A 43 -21.30 -2.95 -8.20
C ILE A 43 -20.64 -3.30 -9.51
N ASN A 44 -21.22 -2.88 -10.61
CA ASN A 44 -20.56 -2.84 -11.91
C ASN A 44 -19.35 -1.93 -11.76
N LEU A 45 -18.19 -2.51 -11.51
CA LEU A 45 -16.93 -1.77 -11.58
C LEU A 45 -16.84 -1.24 -13.01
N PRO A 46 -16.65 0.08 -13.21
CA PRO A 46 -16.52 0.62 -14.54
C PRO A 46 -15.33 -0.07 -15.21
N SER A 47 -15.61 -0.89 -16.23
CA SER A 47 -14.63 -1.62 -17.02
C SER A 47 -13.82 -0.71 -17.95
N ASN A 48 -14.18 0.54 -18.07
CA ASN A 48 -13.55 1.49 -18.96
C ASN A 48 -12.51 2.33 -18.21
N PHE A 49 -11.26 1.89 -18.27
CA PHE A 49 -10.12 2.75 -17.97
C PHE A 49 -10.04 3.83 -19.08
N HIS A 50 -10.64 4.97 -18.82
CA HIS A 50 -10.50 6.10 -19.74
C HIS A 50 -9.03 6.52 -19.76
N LYS A 51 -8.41 6.47 -20.94
CA LYS A 51 -7.07 7.02 -21.16
C LYS A 51 -7.10 8.51 -20.81
N VAL A 52 -6.43 8.89 -19.73
CA VAL A 52 -6.28 10.30 -19.37
C VAL A 52 -5.21 10.90 -20.28
N HIS A 53 -5.64 11.74 -21.23
CA HIS A 53 -4.73 12.43 -22.15
C HIS A 53 -4.19 13.76 -21.61
N LYS A 54 -4.66 14.22 -20.43
CA LYS A 54 -4.17 15.46 -19.81
C LYS A 54 -2.87 15.21 -19.05
N LYS A 55 -1.84 15.99 -19.36
CA LYS A 55 -0.61 16.04 -18.56
C LYS A 55 -0.94 16.54 -17.14
N ILE A 56 -0.81 15.67 -16.16
CA ILE A 56 -0.99 16.02 -14.75
C ILE A 56 0.21 16.85 -14.31
N LYS A 57 -0.03 18.06 -13.78
CA LYS A 57 1.02 18.89 -13.18
C LYS A 57 1.32 18.38 -11.77
N ILE A 58 2.55 17.90 -11.57
CA ILE A 58 3.02 17.40 -10.29
C ILE A 58 3.88 18.48 -9.64
N LYS A 59 3.59 18.82 -8.37
CA LYS A 59 4.39 19.72 -7.55
C LYS A 59 5.09 18.93 -6.45
N SER A 60 6.36 19.20 -6.23
CA SER A 60 7.12 18.66 -5.09
C SER A 60 7.21 19.71 -3.97
N ASN A 61 7.21 19.28 -2.72
CA ASN A 61 7.41 20.13 -1.55
C ASN A 61 8.87 20.54 -1.36
N ILE A 62 9.81 19.91 -2.02
CA ILE A 62 11.24 20.24 -2.01
C ILE A 62 11.82 20.26 -3.42
N SER A 63 12.82 21.11 -3.64
CA SER A 63 13.55 21.18 -4.91
C SER A 63 14.48 19.98 -5.10
N LYS A 64 14.82 19.68 -6.35
CA LYS A 64 15.77 18.60 -6.69
C LYS A 64 17.14 18.80 -6.01
N SER A 65 17.63 20.04 -5.97
CA SER A 65 18.90 20.38 -5.30
C SER A 65 18.83 20.11 -3.80
N LYS A 66 17.77 20.56 -3.14
CA LYS A 66 17.56 20.31 -1.70
C LYS A 66 17.49 18.81 -1.40
N PHE A 67 16.76 18.02 -2.22
CA PHE A 67 16.70 16.57 -2.01
C PHE A 67 18.09 15.92 -2.16
N LYS A 68 18.90 16.32 -3.17
CA LYS A 68 20.27 15.83 -3.30
C LYS A 68 21.13 16.12 -2.07
N ASN A 69 20.99 17.32 -1.48
CA ASN A 69 21.72 17.68 -0.26
C ASN A 69 21.30 16.80 0.93
N ILE A 70 20.01 16.52 1.07
CA ILE A 70 19.49 15.59 2.11
C ILE A 70 20.13 14.20 1.94
N VAL A 71 20.27 13.70 0.70
CA VAL A 71 20.95 12.42 0.43
C VAL A 71 22.42 12.47 0.84
N LEU A 72 23.13 13.57 0.53
CA LEU A 72 24.53 13.73 0.92
C LEU A 72 24.71 13.76 2.44
N GLU A 73 23.81 14.44 3.15
CA GLU A 73 23.81 14.43 4.62
C GLU A 73 23.54 13.02 5.19
N GLY A 74 22.53 12.32 4.69
CA GLY A 74 22.28 10.92 5.09
C GLY A 74 23.51 10.01 4.90
N LYS A 75 24.22 10.17 3.78
CA LYS A 75 25.49 9.45 3.53
C LYS A 75 26.60 9.81 4.53
N LYS A 76 26.65 11.04 5.04
CA LYS A 76 27.60 11.42 6.09
C LYS A 76 27.30 10.70 7.40
N TYR A 77 26.04 10.62 7.82
CA TYR A 77 25.63 9.88 9.02
C TYR A 77 25.98 8.39 8.94
N ILE A 78 25.75 7.77 7.76
CA ILE A 78 26.16 6.37 7.52
C ILE A 78 27.67 6.21 7.65
N LYS A 79 28.48 7.12 7.05
CA LYS A 79 29.95 7.05 7.12
C LYS A 79 30.50 7.26 8.54
N LYS A 80 29.81 8.04 9.37
CA LYS A 80 30.17 8.23 10.79
C LYS A 80 29.80 7.03 11.67
N GLY A 81 28.97 6.12 11.17
CA GLY A 81 28.45 5.01 11.97
C GLY A 81 27.27 5.36 12.86
N ASP A 82 26.70 6.59 12.70
CA ASP A 82 25.54 7.02 13.49
C ASP A 82 24.27 6.24 13.11
N ILE A 83 24.17 5.82 11.83
CA ILE A 83 23.07 5.04 11.28
C ILE A 83 23.61 4.07 10.22
N PHE A 84 22.94 2.94 10.01
CA PHE A 84 23.25 2.02 8.91
C PHE A 84 22.29 2.18 7.72
N GLN A 85 21.11 2.73 7.94
CA GLN A 85 20.10 2.97 6.91
C GLN A 85 19.27 4.20 7.25
N VAL A 86 18.81 4.92 6.23
CA VAL A 86 17.84 6.01 6.35
C VAL A 86 16.91 6.03 5.14
N VAL A 87 15.63 6.20 5.40
CA VAL A 87 14.61 6.39 4.36
C VAL A 87 14.31 7.88 4.22
N LEU A 88 14.70 8.44 3.08
CA LEU A 88 14.48 9.84 2.75
C LEU A 88 13.20 9.96 1.91
N SER A 89 12.37 10.95 2.21
CA SER A 89 11.10 11.12 1.52
C SER A 89 10.89 12.56 1.02
N GLN A 90 10.02 12.67 0.02
CA GLN A 90 9.46 13.93 -0.46
C GLN A 90 7.99 13.73 -0.77
N ARG A 91 7.22 14.80 -0.71
CA ARG A 91 5.80 14.78 -1.05
C ARG A 91 5.58 15.37 -2.44
N PHE A 92 4.89 14.60 -3.27
CA PHE A 92 4.35 15.08 -4.53
C PHE A 92 2.87 15.37 -4.39
N GLN A 93 2.40 16.42 -5.03
CA GLN A 93 1.02 16.83 -5.05
C GLN A 93 0.54 17.03 -6.49
N ALA A 94 -0.63 16.51 -6.78
CA ALA A 94 -1.28 16.66 -8.08
C ALA A 94 -2.78 16.85 -7.89
N SER A 95 -3.40 17.64 -8.76
CA SER A 95 -4.86 17.69 -8.87
C SER A 95 -5.32 16.57 -9.79
N ILE A 96 -6.21 15.74 -9.28
CA ILE A 96 -6.74 14.59 -10.00
C ILE A 96 -8.27 14.71 -9.99
N ASP A 97 -8.88 14.55 -11.17
CA ASP A 97 -10.33 14.62 -11.40
C ASP A 97 -11.01 13.24 -11.34
N LYS A 98 -10.31 12.24 -10.84
CA LYS A 98 -10.80 10.86 -10.73
C LYS A 98 -11.15 10.49 -9.31
N PRO A 99 -12.20 9.69 -9.10
CA PRO A 99 -12.52 9.13 -7.80
C PRO A 99 -11.33 8.32 -7.24
N PRO A 100 -11.02 8.45 -5.94
CA PRO A 100 -9.90 7.74 -5.33
C PRO A 100 -9.94 6.22 -5.52
N LEU A 101 -11.11 5.62 -5.60
CA LEU A 101 -11.28 4.19 -5.84
C LEU A 101 -10.82 3.78 -7.26
N GLU A 102 -11.01 4.62 -8.27
CA GLU A 102 -10.49 4.38 -9.63
C GLU A 102 -8.96 4.43 -9.63
N ILE A 103 -8.36 5.36 -8.89
CA ILE A 103 -6.91 5.46 -8.71
C ILE A 103 -6.38 4.17 -8.06
N TYR A 104 -7.04 3.71 -7.00
CA TYR A 104 -6.69 2.46 -6.33
C TYR A 104 -6.80 1.24 -7.27
N ASN A 105 -7.85 1.13 -8.06
CA ASN A 105 -8.02 0.05 -9.02
C ASN A 105 -6.94 0.07 -10.10
N THR A 106 -6.56 1.27 -10.56
CA THR A 106 -5.44 1.43 -11.50
C THR A 106 -4.12 1.00 -10.84
N LEU A 107 -3.86 1.41 -9.60
CA LEU A 107 -2.67 1.02 -8.85
C LEU A 107 -2.56 -0.49 -8.68
N ARG A 108 -3.68 -1.19 -8.42
CA ARG A 108 -3.72 -2.66 -8.31
C ARG A 108 -3.27 -3.37 -9.58
N VAL A 109 -3.54 -2.79 -10.74
CA VAL A 109 -3.15 -3.36 -12.04
C VAL A 109 -1.70 -3.02 -12.37
N LEU A 110 -1.30 -1.77 -12.15
CA LEU A 110 0.03 -1.29 -12.53
C LEU A 110 1.14 -1.74 -11.59
N ASN A 111 0.84 -1.79 -10.30
CA ASN A 111 1.84 -2.13 -9.27
C ASN A 111 1.22 -2.99 -8.16
N PRO A 112 0.82 -4.24 -8.49
CA PRO A 112 0.29 -5.15 -7.49
C PRO A 112 1.35 -5.48 -6.44
N SER A 113 0.95 -5.55 -5.19
CA SER A 113 1.82 -5.95 -4.08
C SER A 113 1.09 -6.84 -3.07
N PRO A 114 1.80 -7.53 -2.17
CA PRO A 114 1.18 -8.36 -1.14
C PRO A 114 0.21 -7.59 -0.23
N PHE A 115 0.45 -6.30 -0.01
CA PHE A 115 -0.35 -5.48 0.91
C PHE A 115 -0.94 -4.29 0.17
N MET A 116 -2.09 -4.53 -0.46
CA MET A 116 -2.90 -3.49 -1.07
C MET A 116 -3.94 -3.02 -0.06
N PHE A 117 -4.10 -1.70 0.09
CA PHE A 117 -5.07 -1.13 1.02
C PHE A 117 -5.77 0.10 0.44
N TYR A 118 -7.01 0.28 0.86
CA TYR A 118 -7.82 1.46 0.61
C TYR A 118 -8.63 1.77 1.86
N PHE A 119 -8.32 2.89 2.51
CA PHE A 119 -9.04 3.40 3.66
C PHE A 119 -9.85 4.62 3.24
N ASN A 120 -11.15 4.56 3.47
CA ASN A 120 -12.07 5.66 3.19
C ASN A 120 -12.50 6.29 4.51
N TYR A 121 -11.97 7.46 4.79
CA TYR A 121 -12.41 8.33 5.87
C TYR A 121 -13.38 9.37 5.32
N LYS A 122 -14.15 9.99 6.21
CA LYS A 122 -15.19 10.95 5.78
C LYS A 122 -14.63 12.07 4.90
N ASP A 123 -13.48 12.63 5.26
CA ASP A 123 -12.93 13.83 4.64
C ASP A 123 -11.72 13.55 3.72
N PHE A 124 -11.14 12.36 3.78
CA PHE A 124 -9.99 11.97 2.99
C PHE A 124 -9.91 10.46 2.80
N GLN A 125 -9.13 10.02 1.82
CA GLN A 125 -8.85 8.62 1.56
C GLN A 125 -7.35 8.36 1.59
N ILE A 126 -6.97 7.17 2.08
CA ILE A 126 -5.59 6.68 2.02
C ILE A 126 -5.59 5.39 1.23
N LEU A 127 -4.76 5.31 0.22
CA LEU A 127 -4.62 4.12 -0.60
C LEU A 127 -3.15 3.83 -0.88
N GLY A 128 -2.83 2.55 -1.06
CA GLY A 128 -1.44 2.20 -1.29
C GLY A 128 -1.22 0.75 -1.72
N SER A 129 0.03 0.53 -2.11
CA SER A 129 0.58 -0.75 -2.51
C SER A 129 1.91 -0.92 -1.78
N SER A 130 1.95 -1.78 -0.76
CA SER A 130 3.13 -2.01 0.07
C SER A 130 3.73 -3.39 -0.19
N PRO A 131 5.01 -3.49 -0.55
CA PRO A 131 5.67 -4.77 -0.85
C PRO A 131 6.19 -5.46 0.40
N GLU A 132 6.42 -4.75 1.49
CA GLU A 132 7.22 -5.19 2.64
C GLU A 132 6.39 -5.24 3.91
N ILE A 133 6.68 -6.23 4.74
CA ILE A 133 6.19 -6.35 6.12
C ILE A 133 7.32 -5.98 7.07
N LEU A 134 7.01 -5.23 8.13
CA LEU A 134 7.96 -4.99 9.20
C LEU A 134 8.25 -6.30 9.95
N VAL A 135 7.21 -6.92 10.50
CA VAL A 135 7.26 -8.21 11.16
C VAL A 135 5.86 -8.84 11.11
N ARG A 136 5.79 -10.16 10.96
CA ARG A 136 4.56 -10.92 11.04
C ARG A 136 4.71 -12.06 12.04
N LEU A 137 3.81 -12.14 12.99
CA LEU A 137 3.65 -13.29 13.87
C LEU A 137 2.40 -14.06 13.46
N LEU A 138 2.55 -15.33 13.14
CA LEU A 138 1.44 -16.22 12.80
C LEU A 138 1.77 -17.65 13.28
N ASN A 139 0.89 -18.24 14.10
CA ASN A 139 1.09 -19.58 14.68
C ASN A 139 2.48 -19.72 15.32
N ASP A 140 2.84 -18.79 16.20
CA ASP A 140 4.13 -18.71 16.92
C ASP A 140 5.38 -18.59 16.01
N LYS A 141 5.15 -18.38 14.69
CA LYS A 141 6.23 -18.16 13.73
C LYS A 141 6.38 -16.68 13.40
N ILE A 142 7.55 -16.13 13.72
CA ILE A 142 7.95 -14.78 13.33
C ILE A 142 8.50 -14.83 11.90
N THR A 143 8.03 -13.91 11.06
CA THR A 143 8.52 -13.74 9.69
C THR A 143 8.92 -12.30 9.48
N ILE A 144 10.14 -12.09 9.00
CA ILE A 144 10.69 -10.82 8.54
C ILE A 144 11.04 -10.99 7.07
N ARG A 145 10.76 -9.99 6.23
CA ARG A 145 11.11 -9.99 4.80
C ARG A 145 11.82 -8.68 4.46
N PRO A 146 13.08 -8.53 4.82
CA PRO A 146 13.84 -7.34 4.45
C PRO A 146 14.07 -7.31 2.93
N ILE A 147 13.88 -6.12 2.33
CA ILE A 147 14.23 -5.86 0.93
C ILE A 147 15.49 -5.00 0.97
N ALA A 148 16.65 -5.65 0.90
CA ALA A 148 17.94 -4.98 1.10
C ALA A 148 18.66 -4.64 -0.21
N GLY A 149 18.53 -5.48 -1.24
CA GLY A 149 19.24 -5.30 -2.50
C GLY A 149 18.33 -5.21 -3.72
N THR A 150 18.80 -4.56 -4.77
CA THR A 150 18.11 -4.49 -6.06
C THR A 150 19.09 -4.68 -7.21
N ARG A 151 18.59 -5.26 -8.31
CA ARG A 151 19.30 -5.36 -9.58
C ARG A 151 18.36 -4.94 -10.70
N PRO A 152 18.85 -4.34 -11.78
CA PRO A 152 18.04 -4.07 -12.97
C PRO A 152 17.51 -5.37 -13.57
N ARG A 153 16.40 -5.29 -14.31
CA ARG A 153 15.92 -6.45 -15.06
C ARG A 153 16.86 -6.77 -16.21
N GLY A 154 17.08 -8.05 -16.47
CA GLY A 154 17.87 -8.50 -17.60
C GLY A 154 17.21 -8.21 -18.94
N LYS A 155 18.00 -7.91 -19.98
CA LYS A 155 17.51 -7.70 -21.35
C LYS A 155 16.90 -8.97 -21.97
N ASN A 156 17.24 -10.13 -21.42
CA ASN A 156 16.72 -11.44 -21.79
C ASN A 156 16.70 -12.37 -20.57
N LYS A 157 16.05 -13.54 -20.71
CA LYS A 157 15.92 -14.54 -19.63
C LYS A 157 17.25 -15.03 -19.06
N LEU A 158 18.29 -15.16 -19.87
CA LEU A 158 19.59 -15.63 -19.41
C LEU A 158 20.28 -14.58 -18.54
N GLN A 159 20.29 -13.34 -18.97
CA GLN A 159 20.83 -12.22 -18.20
C GLN A 159 20.04 -12.00 -16.91
N ASP A 160 18.73 -12.13 -16.95
CA ASP A 160 17.86 -11.99 -15.76
C ASP A 160 18.19 -13.07 -14.71
N LYS A 161 18.40 -14.32 -15.12
CA LYS A 161 18.85 -15.40 -14.22
C LYS A 161 20.22 -15.12 -13.59
N LYS A 162 21.16 -14.55 -14.37
CA LYS A 162 22.49 -14.15 -13.85
C LYS A 162 22.35 -13.06 -12.78
N LEU A 163 21.57 -12.02 -13.04
CA LEU A 163 21.32 -10.93 -12.10
C LEU A 163 20.62 -11.40 -10.82
N ILE A 164 19.69 -12.36 -10.93
CA ILE A 164 19.07 -13.02 -9.76
C ILE A 164 20.14 -13.75 -8.94
N SER A 165 21.02 -14.53 -9.59
CA SER A 165 22.08 -15.24 -8.89
C SER A 165 23.08 -14.30 -8.21
N GLU A 166 23.38 -13.18 -8.83
CA GLU A 166 24.23 -12.13 -8.23
C GLU A 166 23.55 -11.49 -7.01
N LEU A 167 22.25 -11.19 -7.11
CA LEU A 167 21.48 -10.63 -6.00
C LEU A 167 21.40 -11.57 -4.80
N LEU A 168 21.25 -12.87 -5.04
CA LEU A 168 21.17 -13.88 -3.97
C LEU A 168 22.52 -14.13 -3.27
N LYS A 169 23.63 -13.75 -3.89
CA LYS A 169 24.98 -13.85 -3.32
C LYS A 169 25.44 -12.56 -2.64
N ASP A 170 24.65 -11.50 -2.77
CA ASP A 170 24.93 -10.20 -2.13
C ASP A 170 24.68 -10.35 -0.62
N PRO A 171 25.69 -10.08 0.26
CA PRO A 171 25.59 -10.29 1.70
C PRO A 171 24.57 -9.37 2.39
#